data_d2b40f3aef27184de087c85fd16325f3
#
_entry.id   d2b40f3aef27184de087c85fd16325f3
#
_cell.length_a   1.000
_cell.length_b   1.000
_cell.length_c   1.000
_cell.angle_alpha   90.00
_cell.angle_beta   90.00
_cell.angle_gamma   90.00
#
_symmetry.space_group_name_H-M   'P 1'
#
loop_
_entity.id
_entity.type
_entity.pdbx_description
1 polymer ?
#
loop_
_entity_poly.entity_id
_entity_poly.type
_entity_poly.pdbx_seq_one_letter_code
_entity_poly.pdbx_strand_id
1 'polypeptide(L)'
;FQTEDMPRIKYKSKMKEYYQKAGIATARYHMVDDLNGCKAFIKQVGYPVVVKPDNGVGASDTHKLSNDEELKTFLAYKAENHPDVSYIMEEFVHAEVNSYDAIIDASGNPIFEAGNVSPVSIMDIVNDNDNSIYYIIKDLPEDTRAAGRAAVKSFGVKSRFVHFEFFRMTEDQASMGEKGRIVALEVNMRPCGGFTPDMINFARSTNVYKIWADMIAFGGTDMPVGEHYYCPFVGRRDGKNFVYSHEPVSYTHLTLPTNSR
;
A
#
# COMPACT_ATOMS: atom_id res chain seq x y z
N PHE A 1 -10.89 -15.85 6.99
CA PHE A 1 -11.97 -14.89 6.69
C PHE A 1 -13.14 -15.61 6.06
N GLN A 2 -14.34 -15.26 6.47
CA GLN A 2 -15.60 -15.73 5.93
C GLN A 2 -16.16 -14.69 4.94
N THR A 3 -17.25 -15.02 4.25
CA THR A 3 -17.89 -14.10 3.28
C THR A 3 -18.33 -12.78 3.92
N GLU A 4 -18.80 -12.83 5.17
CA GLU A 4 -19.19 -11.66 5.96
C GLU A 4 -18.03 -10.73 6.32
N ASP A 5 -16.80 -11.23 6.24
CA ASP A 5 -15.59 -10.41 6.48
C ASP A 5 -15.19 -9.58 5.25
N MET A 6 -15.65 -9.97 4.07
CA MET A 6 -15.22 -9.35 2.81
C MET A 6 -15.41 -7.83 2.77
N PRO A 7 -16.52 -7.24 3.27
CA PRO A 7 -16.69 -5.80 3.21
C PRO A 7 -15.55 -5.03 3.89
N ARG A 8 -15.10 -5.46 5.08
CA ARG A 8 -14.06 -4.76 5.86
C ARG A 8 -12.66 -4.85 5.26
N ILE A 9 -12.42 -5.85 4.39
CA ILE A 9 -11.12 -6.08 3.75
C ILE A 9 -11.10 -5.74 2.26
N LYS A 10 -12.24 -5.33 1.70
CA LYS A 10 -12.37 -5.03 0.27
C LYS A 10 -12.77 -3.58 0.01
N TYR A 11 -13.68 -3.01 0.80
CA TYR A 11 -14.15 -1.65 0.62
C TYR A 11 -13.31 -0.66 1.42
N LYS A 12 -12.70 0.32 0.75
CA LYS A 12 -11.83 1.32 1.37
C LYS A 12 -12.56 2.14 2.43
N SER A 13 -13.82 2.49 2.18
CA SER A 13 -14.69 3.15 3.15
C SER A 13 -14.84 2.32 4.44
N LYS A 14 -14.99 1.00 4.33
CA LYS A 14 -15.08 0.10 5.48
C LYS A 14 -13.74 -0.12 6.18
N MET A 15 -12.64 -0.22 5.44
CA MET A 15 -11.30 -0.30 6.04
C MET A 15 -11.05 0.86 7.01
N LYS A 16 -11.48 2.08 6.67
CA LYS A 16 -11.30 3.27 7.51
C LYS A 16 -11.98 3.15 8.88
N GLU A 17 -13.14 2.52 8.95
CA GLU A 17 -13.81 2.26 10.24
C GLU A 17 -12.95 1.38 11.17
N TYR A 18 -12.28 0.37 10.62
CA TYR A 18 -11.40 -0.53 11.38
C TYR A 18 -10.07 0.13 11.76
N TYR A 19 -9.52 0.97 10.91
CA TYR A 19 -8.34 1.76 11.24
C TYR A 19 -8.62 2.76 12.36
N GLN A 20 -9.78 3.44 12.31
CA GLN A 20 -10.21 4.35 13.37
C GLN A 20 -10.37 3.63 14.72
N LYS A 21 -10.97 2.41 14.72
CA LYS A 21 -11.03 1.55 15.92
C LYS A 21 -9.66 1.17 16.46
N ALA A 22 -8.65 1.05 15.58
CA ALA A 22 -7.27 0.80 15.93
C ALA A 22 -6.52 2.06 16.41
N GLY A 23 -7.14 3.24 16.37
CA GLY A 23 -6.50 4.52 16.69
C GLY A 23 -5.53 5.02 15.60
N ILE A 24 -5.61 4.46 14.39
CA ILE A 24 -4.76 4.84 13.26
C ILE A 24 -5.48 5.90 12.44
N ALA A 25 -4.79 7.01 12.16
CA ALA A 25 -5.32 8.08 11.32
C ALA A 25 -5.62 7.58 9.90
N THR A 26 -6.65 8.14 9.28
CA THR A 26 -7.02 7.91 7.87
C THR A 26 -7.28 9.24 7.18
N ALA A 27 -7.05 9.33 5.88
CA ALA A 27 -7.51 10.46 5.08
C ALA A 27 -9.02 10.67 5.28
N ARG A 28 -9.47 11.93 5.41
CA ARG A 28 -10.89 12.26 5.38
C ARG A 28 -11.46 11.86 4.03
N TYR A 29 -12.71 11.46 4.00
CA TYR A 29 -13.32 10.95 2.77
C TYR A 29 -14.80 11.29 2.66
N HIS A 30 -15.29 11.21 1.44
CA HIS A 30 -16.68 11.31 1.06
C HIS A 30 -17.00 10.25 0.00
N MET A 31 -18.13 9.59 0.10
CA MET A 31 -18.59 8.71 -0.98
C MET A 31 -19.10 9.58 -2.12
N VAL A 32 -18.57 9.38 -3.32
CA VAL A 32 -18.91 10.20 -4.47
C VAL A 32 -20.41 10.07 -4.78
N ASP A 33 -21.09 11.18 -4.65
CA ASP A 33 -22.51 11.37 -4.95
C ASP A 33 -22.70 12.34 -6.13
N ASP A 34 -23.35 13.47 -5.90
CA ASP A 34 -23.52 14.52 -6.90
C ASP A 34 -22.44 15.62 -6.81
N LEU A 35 -22.46 16.55 -7.74
CA LEU A 35 -21.52 17.66 -7.80
C LEU A 35 -21.54 18.53 -6.53
N ASN A 36 -22.70 18.72 -5.92
CA ASN A 36 -22.84 19.58 -4.74
C ASN A 36 -22.25 18.91 -3.50
N GLY A 37 -22.51 17.60 -3.29
CA GLY A 37 -21.93 16.83 -2.20
C GLY A 37 -20.41 16.76 -2.30
N CYS A 38 -19.87 16.47 -3.49
CA CYS A 38 -18.42 16.48 -3.75
C CYS A 38 -17.81 17.87 -3.46
N LYS A 39 -18.43 18.95 -3.92
CA LYS A 39 -17.96 20.33 -3.65
C LYS A 39 -18.03 20.69 -2.16
N ALA A 40 -19.04 20.24 -1.45
CA ALA A 40 -19.15 20.47 -0.02
C ALA A 40 -17.99 19.79 0.75
N PHE A 41 -17.60 18.59 0.34
CA PHE A 41 -16.42 17.91 0.90
C PHE A 41 -15.12 18.63 0.52
N ILE A 42 -14.94 19.01 -0.75
CA ILE A 42 -13.74 19.73 -1.21
C ILE A 42 -13.59 21.07 -0.48
N LYS A 43 -14.69 21.77 -0.17
CA LYS A 43 -14.63 22.98 0.64
C LYS A 43 -14.02 22.77 2.02
N GLN A 44 -14.12 21.56 2.58
CA GLN A 44 -13.57 21.21 3.89
C GLN A 44 -12.11 20.78 3.83
N VAL A 45 -11.68 20.12 2.74
CA VAL A 45 -10.35 19.50 2.63
C VAL A 45 -9.41 20.25 1.70
N GLY A 46 -9.93 21.04 0.77
CA GLY A 46 -9.17 21.69 -0.29
C GLY A 46 -8.86 20.74 -1.47
N TYR A 47 -8.35 21.33 -2.54
CA TYR A 47 -7.73 20.60 -3.63
C TYR A 47 -6.22 20.39 -3.36
N PRO A 48 -5.58 19.36 -3.93
CA PRO A 48 -6.18 18.28 -4.70
C PRO A 48 -6.94 17.28 -3.83
N VAL A 49 -7.84 16.51 -4.46
CA VAL A 49 -8.47 15.32 -3.88
C VAL A 49 -8.16 14.11 -4.74
N VAL A 50 -8.23 12.91 -4.16
CA VAL A 50 -8.07 11.64 -4.88
C VAL A 50 -9.41 10.93 -4.92
N VAL A 51 -9.83 10.51 -6.12
CA VAL A 51 -11.03 9.67 -6.30
C VAL A 51 -10.64 8.32 -6.86
N LYS A 52 -11.22 7.27 -6.32
CA LYS A 52 -10.92 5.87 -6.69
C LYS A 52 -12.10 4.97 -6.41
N PRO A 53 -12.24 3.81 -7.09
CA PRO A 53 -13.27 2.84 -6.77
C PRO A 53 -13.13 2.39 -5.31
N ASP A 54 -14.25 2.33 -4.57
CA ASP A 54 -14.26 1.93 -3.16
C ASP A 54 -13.75 0.49 -2.98
N ASN A 55 -13.96 -0.38 -3.99
CA ASN A 55 -13.50 -1.77 -4.01
C ASN A 55 -12.41 -2.06 -5.06
N GLY A 56 -11.75 -1.03 -5.61
CA GLY A 56 -10.65 -1.16 -6.58
C GLY A 56 -9.36 -1.72 -5.96
N VAL A 57 -8.46 -2.19 -6.82
CA VAL A 57 -7.15 -2.72 -6.45
C VAL A 57 -6.05 -2.13 -7.35
N GLY A 58 -4.82 -2.00 -6.82
CA GLY A 58 -3.64 -1.65 -7.60
C GLY A 58 -3.64 -0.26 -8.22
N ALA A 59 -4.23 0.73 -7.57
CA ALA A 59 -4.39 2.11 -8.05
C ALA A 59 -5.15 2.23 -9.40
N SER A 60 -5.78 1.16 -9.87
CA SER A 60 -6.58 1.19 -11.09
C SER A 60 -7.74 2.19 -10.94
N ASP A 61 -7.95 2.99 -11.99
CA ASP A 61 -9.01 4.01 -12.07
C ASP A 61 -8.97 5.00 -10.88
N THR A 62 -7.75 5.37 -10.48
CA THR A 62 -7.48 6.37 -9.44
C THR A 62 -7.13 7.69 -10.08
N HIS A 63 -7.87 8.74 -9.74
CA HIS A 63 -7.73 10.08 -10.33
C HIS A 63 -7.40 11.09 -9.23
N LYS A 64 -6.40 11.93 -9.50
CA LYS A 64 -6.12 13.13 -8.72
C LYS A 64 -6.83 14.31 -9.38
N LEU A 65 -7.69 14.97 -8.63
CA LEU A 65 -8.46 16.10 -9.12
C LEU A 65 -7.96 17.38 -8.44
N SER A 66 -7.59 18.38 -9.24
CA SER A 66 -6.93 19.60 -8.77
C SER A 66 -7.83 20.85 -8.85
N ASN A 67 -8.98 20.74 -9.51
CA ASN A 67 -9.90 21.85 -9.70
C ASN A 67 -11.33 21.39 -10.04
N ASP A 68 -12.26 22.33 -10.08
CA ASP A 68 -13.68 22.09 -10.36
C ASP A 68 -13.96 21.54 -11.77
N GLU A 69 -13.13 21.85 -12.76
CA GLU A 69 -13.34 21.36 -14.13
C GLU A 69 -12.95 19.87 -14.22
N GLU A 70 -11.87 19.48 -13.56
CA GLU A 70 -11.47 18.06 -13.44
C GLU A 70 -12.52 17.26 -12.69
N LEU A 71 -13.12 17.83 -11.61
CA LEU A 71 -14.22 17.20 -10.90
C LEU A 71 -15.43 16.95 -11.81
N LYS A 72 -15.85 17.95 -12.59
CA LYS A 72 -16.98 17.80 -13.54
C LYS A 72 -16.68 16.75 -14.61
N THR A 73 -15.46 16.75 -15.14
CA THR A 73 -14.98 15.79 -16.13
C THR A 73 -15.02 14.37 -15.55
N PHE A 74 -14.53 14.18 -14.32
CA PHE A 74 -14.58 12.89 -13.64
C PHE A 74 -16.03 12.41 -13.40
N LEU A 75 -16.93 13.28 -12.95
CA LEU A 75 -18.33 12.91 -12.73
C LEU A 75 -19.03 12.49 -14.03
N ALA A 76 -18.75 13.19 -15.14
CA ALA A 76 -19.25 12.79 -16.46
C ALA A 76 -18.69 11.42 -16.89
N TYR A 77 -17.36 11.22 -16.76
CA TYR A 77 -16.68 9.95 -17.04
C TYR A 77 -17.29 8.81 -16.22
N LYS A 78 -17.47 9.02 -14.91
CA LYS A 78 -18.09 8.01 -14.02
C LYS A 78 -19.51 7.66 -14.48
N ALA A 79 -20.32 8.66 -14.81
CA ALA A 79 -21.71 8.45 -15.22
C ALA A 79 -21.81 7.66 -16.55
N GLU A 80 -20.88 7.88 -17.47
CA GLU A 80 -20.86 7.23 -18.78
C GLU A 80 -20.28 5.82 -18.73
N ASN A 81 -19.15 5.64 -18.02
CA ASN A 81 -18.34 4.41 -18.10
C ASN A 81 -18.53 3.48 -16.89
N HIS A 82 -18.88 4.02 -15.73
CA HIS A 82 -18.94 3.29 -14.45
C HIS A 82 -20.15 3.67 -13.60
N PRO A 83 -21.40 3.65 -14.15
CA PRO A 83 -22.59 4.14 -13.43
C PRO A 83 -22.85 3.39 -12.12
N ASP A 84 -22.58 2.09 -12.08
CA ASP A 84 -22.86 1.20 -10.95
C ASP A 84 -21.68 1.05 -9.97
N VAL A 85 -20.53 1.72 -10.24
CA VAL A 85 -19.35 1.64 -9.38
C VAL A 85 -19.41 2.73 -8.32
N SER A 86 -19.28 2.32 -7.06
CA SER A 86 -19.10 3.25 -5.95
C SER A 86 -17.68 3.77 -5.90
N TYR A 87 -17.51 5.08 -5.81
CA TYR A 87 -16.22 5.74 -5.67
C TYR A 87 -16.13 6.43 -4.31
N ILE A 88 -14.92 6.44 -3.77
CA ILE A 88 -14.53 7.20 -2.59
C ILE A 88 -13.66 8.37 -3.02
N MET A 89 -13.96 9.57 -2.54
CA MET A 89 -13.15 10.78 -2.68
C MET A 89 -12.43 11.03 -1.37
N GLU A 90 -11.11 11.17 -1.41
CA GLU A 90 -10.26 11.35 -0.24
C GLU A 90 -9.50 12.67 -0.34
N GLU A 91 -9.22 13.30 0.81
CA GLU A 91 -8.25 14.38 0.86
C GLU A 91 -6.87 13.83 0.46
N PHE A 92 -6.10 14.64 -0.24
CA PHE A 92 -4.76 14.25 -0.68
C PHE A 92 -3.78 14.24 0.49
N VAL A 93 -3.02 13.16 0.62
CA VAL A 93 -1.99 13.02 1.65
C VAL A 93 -0.62 13.20 1.01
N HIS A 94 0.13 14.19 1.47
CA HIS A 94 1.52 14.40 1.06
C HIS A 94 2.41 13.39 1.79
N ALA A 95 2.71 12.28 1.14
CA ALA A 95 3.36 11.15 1.81
C ALA A 95 4.08 10.24 0.82
N GLU A 96 4.99 9.41 1.33
CA GLU A 96 5.48 8.21 0.69
C GLU A 96 4.73 6.98 1.19
N VAL A 97 4.63 5.94 0.38
CA VAL A 97 3.97 4.69 0.77
C VAL A 97 4.96 3.79 1.48
N ASN A 98 4.56 3.33 2.66
CA ASN A 98 5.29 2.36 3.47
C ASN A 98 4.40 1.13 3.68
N SER A 99 4.97 -0.07 3.73
CA SER A 99 4.20 -1.26 4.04
C SER A 99 4.54 -1.86 5.40
N TYR A 100 3.59 -2.65 5.89
CA TYR A 100 3.77 -3.65 6.92
C TYR A 100 3.41 -5.00 6.32
N ASP A 101 4.42 -5.85 6.11
CA ASP A 101 4.31 -7.19 5.56
C ASP A 101 4.54 -8.19 6.69
N ALA A 102 3.56 -9.04 6.99
CA ALA A 102 3.66 -9.92 8.14
C ALA A 102 2.97 -11.27 7.93
N ILE A 103 3.51 -12.29 8.60
CA ILE A 103 2.88 -13.61 8.70
C ILE A 103 2.31 -13.73 10.11
N ILE A 104 1.01 -13.92 10.20
CA ILE A 104 0.23 -13.90 11.45
C ILE A 104 -0.22 -15.31 11.78
N ASP A 105 0.04 -15.76 13.01
CA ASP A 105 -0.34 -17.08 13.50
C ASP A 105 -1.86 -17.22 13.80
N ALA A 106 -2.28 -18.40 14.25
CA ALA A 106 -3.66 -18.69 14.58
C ALA A 106 -4.18 -17.90 15.80
N SER A 107 -3.29 -17.39 16.63
CA SER A 107 -3.61 -16.56 17.79
C SER A 107 -3.70 -15.08 17.46
N GLY A 108 -3.27 -14.68 16.25
CA GLY A 108 -3.22 -13.28 15.80
C GLY A 108 -1.89 -12.59 16.12
N ASN A 109 -0.84 -13.35 16.45
CA ASN A 109 0.49 -12.80 16.69
C ASN A 109 1.34 -12.84 15.42
N PRO A 110 2.13 -11.80 15.13
CA PRO A 110 3.08 -11.82 14.05
C PRO A 110 4.27 -12.74 14.41
N ILE A 111 4.53 -13.74 13.56
CA ILE A 111 5.72 -14.61 13.65
C ILE A 111 6.83 -14.16 12.70
N PHE A 112 6.52 -13.28 11.76
CA PHE A 112 7.45 -12.63 10.85
C PHE A 112 6.95 -11.24 10.51
N GLU A 113 7.86 -10.26 10.41
CA GLU A 113 7.54 -8.88 10.06
C GLU A 113 8.62 -8.27 9.17
N ALA A 114 8.21 -7.58 8.13
CA ALA A 114 9.05 -6.80 7.22
C ALA A 114 8.28 -5.57 6.73
N GLY A 115 8.91 -4.79 5.89
CA GLY A 115 8.25 -3.66 5.22
C GLY A 115 9.03 -3.18 4.02
N ASN A 116 8.35 -2.45 3.16
CA ASN A 116 8.94 -1.77 2.03
C ASN A 116 8.58 -0.29 2.04
N VAL A 117 9.33 0.48 1.28
CA VAL A 117 9.09 1.90 1.01
C VAL A 117 9.03 2.12 -0.49
N SER A 118 7.97 2.78 -0.94
CA SER A 118 7.83 3.30 -2.30
C SER A 118 7.92 4.84 -2.23
N PRO A 119 9.09 5.42 -2.60
CA PRO A 119 9.28 6.87 -2.53
C PRO A 119 8.50 7.61 -3.63
N VAL A 120 8.07 6.90 -4.67
CA VAL A 120 7.26 7.42 -5.76
C VAL A 120 5.83 6.91 -5.59
N SER A 121 4.86 7.80 -5.81
CA SER A 121 3.44 7.44 -5.76
C SER A 121 3.11 6.34 -6.77
N ILE A 122 2.49 5.26 -6.32
CA ILE A 122 2.02 4.19 -7.22
C ILE A 122 1.00 4.74 -8.21
N MET A 123 0.19 5.71 -7.81
CA MET A 123 -0.77 6.39 -8.68
C MET A 123 -0.06 7.12 -9.83
N ASP A 124 1.02 7.85 -9.53
CA ASP A 124 1.80 8.57 -10.55
C ASP A 124 2.51 7.57 -11.47
N ILE A 125 3.08 6.49 -10.92
CA ILE A 125 3.70 5.40 -11.71
C ILE A 125 2.69 4.81 -12.71
N VAL A 126 1.45 4.60 -12.29
CA VAL A 126 0.41 4.01 -13.15
C VAL A 126 -0.12 5.01 -14.17
N ASN A 127 -0.46 6.23 -13.73
CA ASN A 127 -1.08 7.24 -14.59
C ASN A 127 -0.09 7.83 -15.61
N ASP A 128 1.15 8.06 -15.20
CA ASP A 128 2.20 8.68 -16.05
C ASP A 128 3.07 7.62 -16.75
N ASN A 129 2.73 6.35 -16.57
CA ASN A 129 3.51 5.22 -17.09
C ASN A 129 4.99 5.29 -16.68
N ASP A 130 5.26 5.71 -15.44
CA ASP A 130 6.60 5.91 -14.93
C ASP A 130 7.29 4.61 -14.50
N ASN A 131 8.61 4.70 -14.32
CA ASN A 131 9.40 3.60 -13.80
C ASN A 131 9.04 3.32 -12.35
N SER A 132 8.97 2.05 -11.98
CA SER A 132 8.67 1.64 -10.61
C SER A 132 9.97 1.54 -9.79
N ILE A 133 9.98 2.17 -8.62
CA ILE A 133 11.09 2.09 -7.67
C ILE A 133 10.50 1.85 -6.29
N TYR A 134 10.93 0.78 -5.63
CA TYR A 134 10.65 0.54 -4.21
C TYR A 134 11.76 -0.33 -3.61
N TYR A 135 11.83 -0.41 -2.31
CA TYR A 135 12.85 -1.23 -1.65
C TYR A 135 12.35 -1.81 -0.33
N ILE A 136 12.81 -3.02 -0.01
CA ILE A 136 12.63 -3.59 1.31
C ILE A 136 13.59 -2.88 2.26
N ILE A 137 13.07 -2.38 3.36
CA ILE A 137 13.87 -1.70 4.38
C ILE A 137 14.58 -2.70 5.28
N LYS A 138 15.80 -2.35 5.70
CA LYS A 138 16.60 -3.18 6.60
C LYS A 138 15.90 -3.44 7.93
N ASP A 139 15.38 -2.40 8.56
CA ASP A 139 14.69 -2.48 9.86
C ASP A 139 13.34 -1.81 9.77
N LEU A 140 12.30 -2.51 10.21
CA LEU A 140 10.94 -1.97 10.23
C LEU A 140 10.84 -0.91 11.34
N PRO A 141 10.47 0.35 11.01
CA PRO A 141 10.29 1.40 12.03
C PRO A 141 9.25 1.00 13.07
N GLU A 142 9.48 1.35 14.32
CA GLU A 142 8.62 0.93 15.43
C GLU A 142 7.19 1.48 15.32
N ASP A 143 7.04 2.68 14.81
CA ASP A 143 5.73 3.28 14.56
C ASP A 143 4.93 2.54 13.47
N THR A 144 5.59 2.12 12.38
CA THR A 144 4.98 1.27 11.33
C THR A 144 4.63 -0.10 11.88
N ARG A 145 5.51 -0.70 12.68
CA ARG A 145 5.27 -1.96 13.40
C ARG A 145 4.06 -1.86 14.32
N ALA A 146 4.00 -0.82 15.14
CA ALA A 146 2.90 -0.59 16.05
C ALA A 146 1.57 -0.40 15.31
N ALA A 147 1.55 0.39 14.23
CA ALA A 147 0.37 0.58 13.39
C ALA A 147 -0.06 -0.74 12.71
N GLY A 148 0.88 -1.50 12.16
CA GLY A 148 0.62 -2.81 11.55
C GLY A 148 0.00 -3.79 12.53
N ARG A 149 0.58 -3.95 13.72
CA ARG A 149 0.05 -4.83 14.77
C ARG A 149 -1.33 -4.38 15.29
N ALA A 150 -1.55 -3.07 15.42
CA ALA A 150 -2.86 -2.53 15.80
C ALA A 150 -3.91 -2.83 14.71
N ALA A 151 -3.56 -2.72 13.42
CA ALA A 151 -4.41 -3.11 12.31
C ALA A 151 -4.69 -4.61 12.31
N VAL A 152 -3.66 -5.48 12.47
CA VAL A 152 -3.83 -6.94 12.61
C VAL A 152 -4.91 -7.26 13.64
N LYS A 153 -4.82 -6.65 14.82
CA LYS A 153 -5.80 -6.85 15.91
C LYS A 153 -7.18 -6.35 15.55
N SER A 154 -7.30 -5.13 15.00
CA SER A 154 -8.59 -4.50 14.66
C SER A 154 -9.32 -5.25 13.55
N PHE A 155 -8.59 -5.74 12.54
CA PHE A 155 -9.16 -6.52 11.45
C PHE A 155 -9.34 -8.01 11.80
N GLY A 156 -8.95 -8.45 12.99
CA GLY A 156 -9.09 -9.84 13.44
C GLY A 156 -8.31 -10.84 12.58
N VAL A 157 -7.10 -10.47 12.17
CA VAL A 157 -6.26 -11.30 11.28
C VAL A 157 -5.75 -12.51 12.04
N LYS A 158 -5.87 -13.70 11.43
CA LYS A 158 -5.37 -14.97 11.94
C LYS A 158 -4.93 -15.88 10.79
N SER A 159 -3.90 -16.67 11.00
CA SER A 159 -3.38 -17.68 10.06
C SER A 159 -3.23 -17.13 8.65
N ARG A 160 -2.51 -16.01 8.50
CA ARG A 160 -2.45 -15.31 7.22
C ARG A 160 -1.16 -14.52 6.99
N PHE A 161 -0.72 -14.48 5.75
CA PHE A 161 0.21 -13.48 5.28
C PHE A 161 -0.58 -12.22 4.91
N VAL A 162 -0.10 -11.04 5.33
CA VAL A 162 -0.73 -9.74 5.08
C VAL A 162 0.27 -8.75 4.49
N HIS A 163 -0.28 -7.83 3.71
CA HIS A 163 0.41 -6.66 3.17
C HIS A 163 -0.46 -5.44 3.45
N PHE A 164 -0.09 -4.64 4.44
CA PHE A 164 -0.80 -3.42 4.80
C PHE A 164 -0.01 -2.21 4.31
N GLU A 165 -0.69 -1.28 3.70
CA GLU A 165 -0.10 -0.06 3.19
C GLU A 165 -0.44 1.13 4.09
N PHE A 166 0.56 1.94 4.35
CA PHE A 166 0.47 3.17 5.12
C PHE A 166 1.15 4.30 4.37
N PHE A 167 0.62 5.48 4.52
CA PHE A 167 1.31 6.71 4.20
C PHE A 167 2.22 7.12 5.37
N ARG A 168 3.47 7.49 5.08
CA ARG A 168 4.32 8.25 5.98
C ARG A 168 4.37 9.67 5.47
N MET A 169 3.80 10.60 6.22
CA MET A 169 3.67 12.00 5.80
C MET A 169 5.05 12.63 5.58
N THR A 170 5.21 13.33 4.45
CA THR A 170 6.45 14.02 4.08
C THR A 170 6.47 15.48 4.51
N GLU A 171 5.33 16.03 4.90
CA GLU A 171 5.14 17.39 5.40
C GLU A 171 3.99 17.46 6.40
N ASP A 172 3.88 18.59 7.12
CA ASP A 172 2.79 18.84 8.04
C ASP A 172 1.49 19.12 7.29
N GLN A 173 0.40 18.51 7.72
CA GLN A 173 -0.96 18.78 7.20
C GLN A 173 -1.90 19.02 8.39
N ALA A 174 -2.53 20.20 8.44
CA ALA A 174 -3.37 20.62 9.58
C ALA A 174 -4.49 19.61 9.92
N SER A 175 -4.99 18.88 8.92
CA SER A 175 -6.05 17.87 9.08
C SER A 175 -5.55 16.53 9.64
N MET A 176 -4.26 16.22 9.47
CA MET A 176 -3.72 14.90 9.76
C MET A 176 -2.59 14.89 10.77
N GLY A 177 -1.85 16.00 10.92
CA GLY A 177 -0.75 16.13 11.88
C GLY A 177 0.59 16.43 11.22
N GLU A 178 1.65 16.07 11.94
CA GLU A 178 3.03 16.44 11.61
C GLU A 178 3.67 15.46 10.61
N LYS A 179 4.70 15.94 9.93
CA LYS A 179 5.61 15.12 9.11
C LYS A 179 6.08 13.88 9.87
N GLY A 180 6.14 12.76 9.16
CA GLY A 180 6.53 11.46 9.70
C GLY A 180 5.37 10.64 10.27
N ARG A 181 4.20 11.25 10.49
CA ARG A 181 3.03 10.53 11.00
C ARG A 181 2.60 9.43 10.03
N ILE A 182 2.19 8.29 10.61
CA ILE A 182 1.60 7.16 9.88
C ILE A 182 0.11 7.39 9.70
N VAL A 183 -0.36 7.28 8.46
CA VAL A 183 -1.78 7.36 8.06
C VAL A 183 -2.12 6.11 7.28
N ALA A 184 -3.20 5.43 7.61
CA ALA A 184 -3.57 4.19 6.96
C ALA A 184 -4.05 4.41 5.52
N LEU A 185 -3.65 3.50 4.62
CA LEU A 185 -4.04 3.52 3.22
C LEU A 185 -4.92 2.31 2.87
N GLU A 186 -4.39 1.10 2.92
CA GLU A 186 -5.10 -0.11 2.48
C GLU A 186 -4.65 -1.36 3.24
N VAL A 187 -5.57 -2.34 3.43
CA VAL A 187 -5.23 -3.69 3.91
C VAL A 187 -5.35 -4.69 2.78
N ASN A 188 -4.34 -5.52 2.63
CA ASN A 188 -4.34 -6.65 1.72
C ASN A 188 -4.11 -7.94 2.54
N MET A 189 -5.08 -8.83 2.52
CA MET A 189 -5.05 -10.10 3.27
C MET A 189 -4.33 -11.20 2.47
N ARG A 190 -3.19 -10.85 1.91
CA ARG A 190 -2.31 -11.66 1.08
C ARG A 190 -0.89 -11.10 1.11
N PRO A 191 0.13 -11.85 0.65
CA PRO A 191 1.45 -11.27 0.39
C PRO A 191 1.37 -10.11 -0.60
N CYS A 192 2.34 -9.21 -0.55
CA CYS A 192 2.54 -8.21 -1.59
C CYS A 192 2.75 -8.91 -2.95
N GLY A 193 2.40 -8.21 -4.02
CA GLY A 193 2.55 -8.72 -5.38
C GLY A 193 3.98 -8.68 -5.93
N GLY A 194 4.13 -9.14 -7.16
CA GLY A 194 5.40 -9.13 -7.88
C GLY A 194 6.50 -9.92 -7.18
N PHE A 195 7.71 -9.40 -7.20
CA PHE A 195 8.90 -10.01 -6.59
C PHE A 195 9.08 -9.66 -5.11
N THR A 196 8.13 -8.95 -4.49
CA THR A 196 8.27 -8.46 -3.11
C THR A 196 8.54 -9.57 -2.10
N PRO A 197 7.87 -10.74 -2.11
CA PRO A 197 8.21 -11.83 -1.19
C PRO A 197 9.64 -12.37 -1.39
N ASP A 198 10.11 -12.46 -2.63
CA ASP A 198 11.49 -12.88 -2.92
C ASP A 198 12.50 -11.84 -2.46
N MET A 199 12.21 -10.56 -2.64
CA MET A 199 13.02 -9.46 -2.12
C MET A 199 13.08 -9.47 -0.60
N ILE A 200 11.98 -9.80 0.08
CA ILE A 200 11.96 -10.00 1.53
C ILE A 200 12.88 -11.16 1.92
N ASN A 201 12.90 -12.26 1.15
CA ASN A 201 13.81 -13.37 1.41
C ASN A 201 15.27 -12.92 1.35
N PHE A 202 15.66 -12.14 0.34
CA PHE A 202 17.00 -11.58 0.24
C PHE A 202 17.28 -10.59 1.38
N ALA A 203 16.36 -9.67 1.64
CA ALA A 203 16.54 -8.64 2.66
C ALA A 203 16.61 -9.19 4.10
N ARG A 204 16.07 -10.38 4.34
CA ARG A 204 15.97 -11.02 5.68
C ARG A 204 16.75 -12.31 5.80
N SER A 205 17.50 -12.71 4.75
CA SER A 205 18.23 -13.97 4.72
C SER A 205 17.38 -15.16 5.21
N THR A 206 16.16 -15.27 4.64
CA THR A 206 15.14 -16.23 5.08
C THR A 206 14.31 -16.76 3.90
N ASN A 207 13.22 -17.49 4.20
CA ASN A 207 12.25 -17.92 3.19
C ASN A 207 10.82 -17.75 3.73
N VAL A 208 10.18 -16.64 3.36
CA VAL A 208 8.81 -16.32 3.83
C VAL A 208 7.77 -17.31 3.32
N TYR A 209 8.01 -17.97 2.19
CA TYR A 209 7.11 -19.02 1.69
C TYR A 209 7.11 -20.23 2.63
N LYS A 210 8.32 -20.64 3.09
CA LYS A 210 8.45 -21.70 4.07
C LYS A 210 7.85 -21.29 5.42
N ILE A 211 8.14 -20.08 5.91
CA ILE A 211 7.56 -19.56 7.15
C ILE A 211 6.03 -19.63 7.09
N TRP A 212 5.43 -19.18 5.96
CA TRP A 212 3.99 -19.20 5.80
C TRP A 212 3.42 -20.62 5.73
N ALA A 213 4.06 -21.51 4.96
CA ALA A 213 3.67 -22.90 4.86
C ALA A 213 3.74 -23.64 6.22
N ASP A 214 4.85 -23.46 6.95
CA ASP A 214 5.05 -24.04 8.28
C ASP A 214 3.99 -23.53 9.27
N MET A 215 3.72 -22.22 9.25
CA MET A 215 2.70 -21.64 10.12
C MET A 215 1.31 -22.24 9.87
N ILE A 216 0.94 -22.46 8.60
CA ILE A 216 -0.35 -23.10 8.28
C ILE A 216 -0.36 -24.57 8.68
N ALA A 217 0.73 -25.30 8.47
CA ALA A 217 0.80 -26.74 8.70
C ALA A 217 1.02 -27.10 10.18
N PHE A 218 1.83 -26.31 10.89
CA PHE A 218 2.34 -26.64 12.21
C PHE A 218 2.07 -25.58 13.29
N GLY A 219 1.46 -24.45 12.91
CA GLY A 219 1.16 -23.33 13.81
C GLY A 219 2.35 -22.42 14.13
N GLY A 220 3.52 -22.70 13.57
CA GLY A 220 4.76 -21.93 13.77
C GLY A 220 5.83 -22.37 12.79
N THR A 221 7.05 -21.85 12.92
CA THR A 221 8.18 -22.18 12.04
C THR A 221 9.47 -22.23 12.83
N ASP A 222 10.41 -23.05 12.38
CA ASP A 222 11.80 -23.09 12.81
C ASP A 222 12.73 -22.37 11.80
N MET A 223 12.16 -21.78 10.75
CA MET A 223 12.92 -21.08 9.71
C MET A 223 13.63 -19.87 10.32
N PRO A 224 14.97 -19.82 10.25
CA PRO A 224 15.71 -18.69 10.80
C PRO A 224 15.48 -17.42 9.98
N VAL A 225 15.56 -16.30 10.66
CA VAL A 225 15.75 -14.99 10.05
C VAL A 225 17.20 -14.61 10.28
N GLY A 226 17.94 -14.37 9.19
CA GLY A 226 19.38 -14.07 9.26
C GLY A 226 19.65 -12.58 9.33
N GLU A 227 20.76 -12.15 8.73
CA GLU A 227 21.13 -10.74 8.65
C GLU A 227 20.12 -9.95 7.81
N HIS A 228 19.97 -8.68 8.16
CA HIS A 228 19.04 -7.77 7.49
C HIS A 228 19.77 -6.84 6.53
N TYR A 229 19.19 -6.67 5.35
CA TYR A 229 19.72 -5.81 4.27
C TYR A 229 18.61 -4.93 3.69
N TYR A 230 19.01 -3.88 2.98
CA TYR A 230 18.13 -3.21 2.02
C TYR A 230 18.10 -4.02 0.73
N CYS A 231 16.92 -4.20 0.14
CA CYS A 231 16.78 -4.85 -1.15
C CYS A 231 15.97 -3.95 -2.10
N PRO A 232 16.61 -3.21 -3.01
CA PRO A 232 15.94 -2.34 -3.95
C PRO A 232 15.39 -3.09 -5.15
N PHE A 233 14.27 -2.60 -5.69
CA PHE A 233 13.71 -2.95 -6.98
C PHE A 233 13.62 -1.71 -7.86
N VAL A 234 14.06 -1.86 -9.11
CA VAL A 234 13.93 -0.84 -10.15
C VAL A 234 13.31 -1.48 -11.39
N GLY A 235 12.07 -1.12 -11.69
CA GLY A 235 11.36 -1.57 -12.88
C GLY A 235 11.37 -0.49 -13.95
N ARG A 236 11.96 -0.77 -15.11
CA ARG A 236 11.92 0.10 -16.28
C ARG A 236 10.70 -0.26 -17.13
N ARG A 237 10.01 0.76 -17.64
CA ARG A 237 8.87 0.57 -18.54
C ARG A 237 9.35 0.31 -19.97
N ASP A 238 8.72 -0.67 -20.61
CA ASP A 238 8.89 -0.91 -22.05
C ASP A 238 8.35 0.29 -22.83
N GLY A 239 8.95 0.54 -24.01
CA GLY A 239 8.54 1.62 -24.90
C GLY A 239 9.06 3.02 -24.55
N LYS A 240 9.77 3.20 -23.40
CA LYS A 240 10.49 4.45 -23.11
C LYS A 240 11.88 4.42 -23.73
N ASN A 241 12.31 5.59 -24.28
CA ASN A 241 13.67 5.77 -24.78
C ASN A 241 14.62 6.06 -23.62
N PHE A 242 15.52 5.12 -23.35
CA PHE A 242 16.56 5.29 -22.35
C PHE A 242 17.92 5.53 -23.02
N VAL A 243 18.79 6.32 -22.39
CA VAL A 243 20.18 6.57 -22.89
C VAL A 243 20.94 5.25 -23.03
N TYR A 244 20.75 4.33 -22.08
CA TYR A 244 21.31 2.99 -22.12
C TYR A 244 20.21 1.94 -22.25
N SER A 245 20.43 0.92 -23.09
CA SER A 245 19.56 -0.25 -23.18
C SER A 245 19.48 -0.98 -21.83
N HIS A 246 18.58 -1.97 -21.72
CA HIS A 246 18.43 -2.73 -20.49
C HIS A 246 19.70 -3.53 -20.12
N GLU A 247 20.33 -4.13 -21.11
CA GLU A 247 21.47 -5.03 -20.92
C GLU A 247 22.67 -4.36 -20.19
N PRO A 248 23.24 -3.21 -20.65
CA PRO A 248 24.31 -2.55 -19.91
C PRO A 248 23.91 -2.12 -18.50
N VAL A 249 22.67 -1.66 -18.30
CA VAL A 249 22.18 -1.24 -16.99
C VAL A 249 22.10 -2.44 -16.04
N SER A 250 21.54 -3.56 -16.50
CA SER A 250 21.49 -4.80 -15.73
C SER A 250 22.87 -5.27 -15.34
N TYR A 251 23.85 -5.19 -16.27
CA TYR A 251 25.19 -5.64 -16.03
C TYR A 251 25.97 -4.76 -15.03
N THR A 252 25.76 -3.45 -15.04
CA THR A 252 26.53 -2.50 -14.23
C THR A 252 25.91 -2.16 -12.88
N HIS A 253 24.59 -2.27 -12.75
CA HIS A 253 23.84 -1.79 -11.58
C HIS A 253 23.00 -2.85 -10.88
N LEU A 254 22.62 -3.92 -11.59
CA LEU A 254 21.80 -5.00 -11.04
C LEU A 254 22.59 -6.30 -10.82
N THR A 255 23.83 -6.36 -11.21
CA THR A 255 24.75 -7.34 -10.68
C THR A 255 25.14 -6.90 -9.27
N LEU A 256 24.21 -7.05 -8.36
CA LEU A 256 24.62 -7.41 -7.02
C LEU A 256 25.67 -8.52 -7.15
N PRO A 257 26.61 -8.63 -6.19
CA PRO A 257 27.50 -9.78 -6.16
C PRO A 257 26.66 -11.05 -6.03
N THR A 258 26.11 -11.49 -7.13
CA THR A 258 25.47 -12.78 -7.33
C THR A 258 26.52 -13.89 -7.34
N ASN A 259 27.66 -13.62 -6.76
CA ASN A 259 28.67 -14.59 -6.45
C ASN A 259 28.39 -15.36 -5.18
N SER A 260 27.24 -15.20 -4.58
CA SER A 260 26.69 -16.21 -3.71
C SER A 260 26.22 -17.37 -4.58
N ARG A 261 27.12 -18.30 -4.84
CA ARG A 261 26.78 -19.64 -5.28
C ARG A 261 25.90 -20.35 -4.27
#